data_fbabd8b118a6fb1966c3277e515fabc0
#
_entry.id   fbabd8b118a6fb1966c3277e515fabc0
#
_cell.length_a   1.000
_cell.length_b   1.000
_cell.length_c   1.000
_cell.angle_alpha   90.00
_cell.angle_beta   90.00
_cell.angle_gamma   90.00
#
_symmetry.space_group_name_H-M   'P 1'
#
loop_
_entity.id
_entity.type
_entity.pdbx_description
1 polymer ?
#
loop_
_entity_poly.entity_id
_entity_poly.type
_entity_poly.pdbx_seq_one_letter_code
_entity_poly.pdbx_strand_id
1 'polypeptide(L)'
;MLLYSLGLRVAVLAAVFCEFIGAGLRCIPLNDEHVTLQTWLIHCGQFITGIGGPIAMAAAPMVSAAWFPPDQRTTATAISSLACYSGTALSFILGPLMVPDVGDMKAAQNLTTNSGIDYLALRKLFNQSEIDHLRDKIMNLMYTELGITTITMLFVIIHFPEKPKLPPSVTAAMGRLEFKIGAKNLLKNGQFWLLVFIYGMGTGVYGGWCSILDLNLSQFHIDQKTAGWLGFGAVVAGSVSGISLSM
;
A
#
# COMPACT_ATOMS: atom_id res chain seq x y z
N MET A 1 -10.85 9.47 13.42
CA MET A 1 -10.97 9.53 14.89
C MET A 1 -9.60 9.64 15.57
N LEU A 2 -8.70 8.69 15.37
CA LEU A 2 -7.33 8.70 15.95
C LEU A 2 -6.56 10.01 15.70
N LEU A 3 -6.54 10.52 14.47
CA LEU A 3 -5.83 11.76 14.09
C LEU A 3 -6.31 13.01 14.84
N TYR A 4 -7.56 13.03 15.28
CA TYR A 4 -8.15 14.18 15.99
C TYR A 4 -8.04 14.09 17.52
N SER A 5 -8.15 12.87 18.06
CA SER A 5 -8.15 12.67 19.51
C SER A 5 -6.74 12.49 20.09
N LEU A 6 -5.83 11.91 19.32
CA LEU A 6 -4.48 11.57 19.79
C LEU A 6 -3.38 12.49 19.22
N GLY A 7 -3.73 13.37 18.28
CA GLY A 7 -2.77 14.23 17.59
C GLY A 7 -2.13 13.58 16.36
N LEU A 8 -1.58 14.41 15.48
CA LEU A 8 -1.03 14.00 14.20
C LEU A 8 0.16 13.05 14.36
N ARG A 9 1.07 13.35 15.29
CA ARG A 9 2.26 12.54 15.55
C ARG A 9 1.91 11.12 16.00
N VAL A 10 1.00 11.00 16.96
CA VAL A 10 0.60 9.69 17.50
C VAL A 10 -0.10 8.85 16.44
N ALA A 11 -0.93 9.47 15.61
CA ALA A 11 -1.63 8.76 14.54
C ALA A 11 -0.66 8.28 13.44
N VAL A 12 0.31 9.11 13.03
CA VAL A 12 1.34 8.69 12.07
C VAL A 12 2.22 7.59 12.65
N LEU A 13 2.61 7.70 13.94
CA LEU A 13 3.34 6.63 14.63
C LEU A 13 2.54 5.32 14.67
N ALA A 14 1.24 5.39 14.96
CA ALA A 14 0.37 4.21 14.94
C ALA A 14 0.31 3.57 13.54
N ALA A 15 0.22 4.38 12.47
CA ALA A 15 0.22 3.87 11.10
C ALA A 15 1.52 3.13 10.76
N VAL A 16 2.68 3.77 10.97
CA VAL A 16 3.98 3.13 10.66
C VAL A 16 4.28 1.95 11.57
N PHE A 17 3.74 1.93 12.79
CA PHE A 17 3.84 0.79 13.70
C PHE A 17 3.00 -0.39 13.21
N CYS A 18 1.79 -0.15 12.68
CA CYS A 18 1.00 -1.18 12.02
C CYS A 18 1.70 -1.76 10.79
N GLU A 19 2.32 -0.90 9.96
CA GLU A 19 3.12 -1.34 8.81
C GLU A 19 4.30 -2.21 9.24
N PHE A 20 5.05 -1.78 10.26
CA PHE A 20 6.19 -2.53 10.79
C PHE A 20 5.80 -3.90 11.36
N ILE A 21 4.74 -3.96 12.19
CA ILE A 21 4.24 -5.23 12.74
C ILE A 21 3.73 -6.12 11.60
N GLY A 22 2.95 -5.56 10.65
CA GLY A 22 2.40 -6.30 9.53
C GLY A 22 3.49 -6.91 8.65
N ALA A 23 4.55 -6.16 8.35
CA ALA A 23 5.73 -6.66 7.64
C ALA A 23 6.47 -7.73 8.47
N GLY A 24 6.66 -7.50 9.77
CA GLY A 24 7.33 -8.44 10.66
C GLY A 24 6.63 -9.80 10.76
N LEU A 25 5.31 -9.81 10.86
CA LEU A 25 4.54 -11.06 10.88
C LEU A 25 4.70 -11.89 9.61
N ARG A 26 4.83 -11.24 8.45
CA ARG A 26 5.05 -11.91 7.17
C ARG A 26 6.47 -12.46 7.01
N CYS A 27 7.43 -11.94 7.77
CA CYS A 27 8.83 -12.35 7.74
C CYS A 27 9.15 -13.55 8.64
N ILE A 28 8.17 -14.09 9.39
CA ILE A 28 8.42 -15.23 10.27
C ILE A 28 8.63 -16.49 9.43
N PRO A 29 9.85 -17.07 9.40
CA PRO A 29 10.11 -18.27 8.63
C PRO A 29 9.49 -19.47 9.34
N LEU A 30 8.60 -20.18 8.66
CA LEU A 30 8.01 -21.43 9.15
C LEU A 30 8.35 -22.57 8.22
N ASN A 31 8.50 -23.76 8.79
CA ASN A 31 8.76 -25.00 8.04
C ASN A 31 7.50 -25.47 7.31
N ASP A 32 7.68 -26.33 6.32
CA ASP A 32 6.62 -26.88 5.46
C ASP A 32 5.49 -27.59 6.23
N GLU A 33 5.75 -28.02 7.47
CA GLU A 33 4.74 -28.63 8.36
C GLU A 33 3.68 -27.62 8.84
N HIS A 34 3.96 -26.32 8.80
CA HIS A 34 3.12 -25.25 9.35
C HIS A 34 2.54 -24.29 8.29
N VAL A 35 2.26 -24.79 7.08
CA VAL A 35 1.74 -23.97 5.96
C VAL A 35 0.46 -23.21 6.37
N THR A 36 -0.44 -23.85 7.09
CA THR A 36 -1.68 -23.19 7.54
C THR A 36 -1.39 -22.03 8.48
N LEU A 37 -0.44 -22.18 9.42
CA LEU A 37 -0.04 -21.09 10.31
C LEU A 37 0.62 -19.96 9.55
N GLN A 38 1.48 -20.27 8.59
CA GLN A 38 2.12 -19.27 7.72
C GLN A 38 1.09 -18.46 6.94
N THR A 39 0.09 -19.12 6.37
CA THR A 39 -1.02 -18.45 5.66
C THR A 39 -1.77 -17.49 6.58
N TRP A 40 -2.09 -17.92 7.80
CA TRP A 40 -2.74 -17.05 8.78
C TRP A 40 -1.87 -15.86 9.21
N LEU A 41 -0.56 -16.06 9.39
CA LEU A 41 0.36 -14.96 9.70
C LEU A 41 0.43 -13.93 8.58
N ILE A 42 0.45 -14.37 7.32
CA ILE A 42 0.40 -13.47 6.15
C ILE A 42 -0.92 -12.68 6.15
N HIS A 43 -2.06 -13.34 6.35
CA HIS A 43 -3.36 -12.65 6.40
C HIS A 43 -3.46 -11.67 7.57
N CYS A 44 -3.03 -12.06 8.76
CA CYS A 44 -3.01 -11.18 9.92
C CYS A 44 -2.07 -9.98 9.71
N GLY A 45 -0.88 -10.23 9.14
CA GLY A 45 0.07 -9.18 8.79
C GLY A 45 -0.55 -8.18 7.81
N GLN A 46 -1.18 -8.68 6.75
CA GLN A 46 -1.84 -7.86 5.74
C GLN A 46 -3.04 -7.07 6.30
N PHE A 47 -3.79 -7.68 7.20
CA PHE A 47 -4.89 -6.99 7.89
C PHE A 47 -4.40 -5.83 8.75
N ILE A 48 -3.31 -6.03 9.51
CA ILE A 48 -2.71 -4.97 10.35
C ILE A 48 -2.17 -3.83 9.48
N THR A 49 -1.44 -4.14 8.40
CA THR A 49 -1.02 -3.15 7.39
C THR A 49 -2.22 -2.38 6.83
N GLY A 50 -3.31 -3.09 6.50
CA GLY A 50 -4.55 -2.48 6.02
C GLY A 50 -5.20 -1.48 6.97
N ILE A 51 -5.00 -1.62 8.30
CA ILE A 51 -5.44 -0.63 9.29
C ILE A 51 -4.60 0.65 9.23
N GLY A 52 -3.30 0.54 8.96
CA GLY A 52 -2.38 1.68 8.84
C GLY A 52 -2.66 2.55 7.61
N GLY A 53 -3.02 1.95 6.49
CA GLY A 53 -3.19 2.61 5.20
C GLY A 53 -4.11 3.85 5.21
N PRO A 54 -5.37 3.77 5.67
CA PRO A 54 -6.27 4.91 5.75
C PRO A 54 -5.76 6.05 6.64
N ILE A 55 -5.01 5.72 7.70
CA ILE A 55 -4.41 6.71 8.59
C ILE A 55 -3.31 7.47 7.85
N ALA A 56 -2.44 6.75 7.14
CA ALA A 56 -1.36 7.34 6.34
C ALA A 56 -1.91 8.24 5.22
N MET A 57 -2.94 7.81 4.50
CA MET A 57 -3.59 8.61 3.46
C MET A 57 -4.24 9.88 4.02
N ALA A 58 -4.90 9.80 5.17
CA ALA A 58 -5.50 10.96 5.84
C ALA A 58 -4.46 11.91 6.46
N ALA A 59 -3.26 11.43 6.75
CA ALA A 59 -2.19 12.25 7.32
C ALA A 59 -1.68 13.32 6.33
N ALA A 60 -1.60 13.05 5.03
CA ALA A 60 -1.08 13.97 4.03
C ALA A 60 -1.79 15.34 4.02
N PRO A 61 -3.13 15.44 3.88
CA PRO A 61 -3.82 16.72 3.95
C PRO A 61 -3.78 17.35 5.36
N MET A 62 -3.62 16.56 6.42
CA MET A 62 -3.51 17.09 7.77
C MET A 62 -2.13 17.70 8.06
N VAL A 63 -1.06 17.07 7.57
CA VAL A 63 0.30 17.64 7.58
C VAL A 63 0.30 18.95 6.80
N SER A 64 -0.24 18.93 5.59
CA SER A 64 -0.37 20.11 4.74
C SER A 64 -1.08 21.26 5.47
N ALA A 65 -2.19 20.99 6.13
CA ALA A 65 -2.96 21.99 6.86
C ALA A 65 -2.25 22.52 8.13
N ALA A 66 -1.40 21.69 8.76
CA ALA A 66 -0.69 22.07 10.00
C ALA A 66 0.63 22.82 9.72
N TRP A 67 1.32 22.50 8.62
CA TRP A 67 2.68 22.96 8.34
C TRP A 67 2.78 24.03 7.25
N PHE A 68 1.73 24.19 6.43
CA PHE A 68 1.75 25.09 5.28
C PHE A 68 0.64 26.16 5.37
N PRO A 69 0.88 27.39 4.89
CA PRO A 69 -0.14 28.41 4.77
C PRO A 69 -1.19 28.01 3.71
N PRO A 70 -2.40 28.60 3.70
CA PRO A 70 -3.52 28.16 2.87
C PRO A 70 -3.23 28.08 1.37
N ASP A 71 -2.42 29.00 0.85
CA ASP A 71 -2.02 29.11 -0.55
C ASP A 71 -1.09 27.96 -1.02
N GLN A 72 -0.36 27.32 -0.09
CA GLN A 72 0.58 26.24 -0.39
C GLN A 72 0.05 24.84 -0.05
N ARG A 73 -1.10 24.72 0.61
CA ARG A 73 -1.63 23.43 1.09
C ARG A 73 -1.95 22.44 -0.03
N THR A 74 -2.48 22.93 -1.12
CA THR A 74 -2.80 22.10 -2.29
C THR A 74 -1.54 21.49 -2.88
N THR A 75 -0.50 22.32 -3.06
CA THR A 75 0.80 21.87 -3.57
C THR A 75 1.47 20.88 -2.62
N ALA A 76 1.47 21.15 -1.32
CA ALA A 76 2.04 20.23 -0.32
C ALA A 76 1.32 18.88 -0.30
N THR A 77 -0.01 18.87 -0.40
CA THR A 77 -0.81 17.64 -0.49
C THR A 77 -0.53 16.90 -1.80
N ALA A 78 -0.41 17.61 -2.92
CA ALA A 78 -0.07 17.02 -4.21
C ALA A 78 1.31 16.34 -4.19
N ILE A 79 2.33 16.98 -3.63
CA ILE A 79 3.68 16.40 -3.48
C ILE A 79 3.62 15.12 -2.62
N SER A 80 2.88 15.14 -1.52
CA SER A 80 2.69 13.95 -0.66
C SER A 80 2.01 12.81 -1.41
N SER A 81 1.01 13.10 -2.22
CA SER A 81 0.33 12.11 -3.07
C SER A 81 1.25 11.54 -4.14
N LEU A 82 2.08 12.40 -4.76
CA LEU A 82 3.09 11.96 -5.75
C LEU A 82 4.11 11.01 -5.13
N ALA A 83 4.58 11.29 -3.90
CA ALA A 83 5.47 10.40 -3.18
C ALA A 83 4.82 9.02 -2.94
N CYS A 84 3.52 8.99 -2.58
CA CYS A 84 2.76 7.76 -2.44
C CYS A 84 2.68 6.97 -3.76
N TYR A 85 2.33 7.63 -4.87
CA TYR A 85 2.27 6.98 -6.19
C TYR A 85 3.65 6.52 -6.68
N SER A 86 4.71 7.25 -6.35
CA SER A 86 6.09 6.82 -6.65
C SER A 86 6.43 5.50 -5.96
N GLY A 87 6.01 5.31 -4.71
CA GLY A 87 6.13 4.02 -4.00
C GLY A 87 5.37 2.90 -4.70
N THR A 88 4.14 3.16 -5.13
CA THR A 88 3.35 2.20 -5.92
C THR A 88 4.03 1.87 -7.25
N ALA A 89 4.55 2.86 -7.97
CA ALA A 89 5.30 2.63 -9.21
C ALA A 89 6.52 1.74 -8.99
N LEU A 90 7.31 2.02 -7.95
CA LEU A 90 8.49 1.22 -7.61
C LEU A 90 8.15 -0.23 -7.27
N SER A 91 7.01 -0.49 -6.62
CA SER A 91 6.61 -1.86 -6.27
C SER A 91 6.37 -2.73 -7.50
N PHE A 92 5.89 -2.17 -8.62
CA PHE A 92 5.72 -2.88 -9.88
C PHE A 92 7.04 -3.37 -10.50
N ILE A 93 8.14 -2.70 -10.20
CA ILE A 93 9.48 -3.08 -10.68
C ILE A 93 10.18 -3.99 -9.67
N LEU A 94 10.09 -3.69 -8.38
CA LEU A 94 10.80 -4.44 -7.33
C LEU A 94 10.35 -5.90 -7.23
N GLY A 95 9.05 -6.16 -7.33
CA GLY A 95 8.51 -7.52 -7.29
C GLY A 95 9.15 -8.43 -8.35
N PRO A 96 9.00 -8.12 -9.65
CA PRO A 96 9.57 -8.91 -10.73
C PRO A 96 11.10 -8.94 -10.80
N LEU A 97 11.79 -7.96 -10.19
CA LEU A 97 13.25 -7.98 -10.10
C LEU A 97 13.77 -8.94 -9.03
N MET A 98 13.07 -9.02 -7.90
CA MET A 98 13.50 -9.82 -6.76
C MET A 98 13.02 -11.26 -6.83
N VAL A 99 11.81 -11.48 -7.35
CA VAL A 99 11.19 -12.80 -7.48
C VAL A 99 11.11 -13.14 -8.97
N PRO A 100 11.92 -14.12 -9.45
CA PRO A 100 11.91 -14.51 -10.85
C PRO A 100 10.58 -15.16 -11.24
N ASP A 101 10.19 -14.95 -12.49
CA ASP A 101 9.05 -15.64 -13.08
C ASP A 101 9.32 -17.15 -13.13
N VAL A 102 8.36 -17.92 -12.67
CA VAL A 102 8.41 -19.38 -12.81
C VAL A 102 7.94 -19.72 -14.21
N GLY A 103 8.90 -19.95 -15.12
CA GLY A 103 8.64 -20.16 -16.56
C GLY A 103 7.62 -21.24 -16.91
N ASP A 104 7.25 -22.10 -15.97
CA ASP A 104 6.25 -23.15 -16.10
C ASP A 104 4.85 -22.78 -15.57
N MET A 105 4.57 -21.51 -15.33
CA MET A 105 3.18 -21.06 -15.02
C MET A 105 2.18 -21.48 -16.13
N LYS A 106 2.64 -21.67 -17.37
CA LYS A 106 1.81 -22.23 -18.45
C LYS A 106 1.41 -23.69 -18.20
N ALA A 107 2.31 -24.48 -17.61
CA ALA A 107 1.98 -25.88 -17.23
C ALA A 107 1.04 -25.88 -16.02
N ALA A 108 1.23 -24.96 -15.07
CA ALA A 108 0.36 -24.79 -13.92
C ALA A 108 -1.05 -24.32 -14.30
N GLN A 109 -1.18 -23.48 -15.32
CA GLN A 109 -2.47 -22.98 -15.82
C GLN A 109 -3.30 -24.09 -16.49
N ASN A 110 -2.65 -25.10 -17.10
CA ASN A 110 -3.31 -26.28 -17.65
C ASN A 110 -3.81 -27.27 -16.57
N LEU A 111 -3.33 -27.14 -15.33
CA LEU A 111 -3.75 -27.92 -14.16
C LEU A 111 -4.89 -27.29 -13.38
N THR A 112 -5.33 -26.09 -13.74
CA THR A 112 -6.54 -25.48 -13.21
C THR A 112 -7.74 -26.22 -13.77
N THR A 113 -8.24 -27.20 -13.03
CA THR A 113 -9.53 -27.83 -13.29
C THR A 113 -10.65 -26.92 -12.84
N ASN A 114 -11.88 -27.12 -13.35
CA ASN A 114 -13.09 -26.37 -12.98
C ASN A 114 -13.42 -26.37 -11.47
N SER A 115 -12.64 -27.06 -10.65
CA SER A 115 -12.82 -27.24 -9.20
C SER A 115 -11.80 -26.49 -8.34
N GLY A 116 -10.86 -25.73 -8.92
CA GLY A 116 -9.81 -25.02 -8.19
C GLY A 116 -8.39 -25.47 -8.56
N ILE A 117 -7.39 -24.79 -7.98
CA ILE A 117 -5.97 -25.10 -8.21
C ILE A 117 -5.60 -26.36 -7.43
N ASP A 118 -5.16 -27.41 -8.14
CA ASP A 118 -4.60 -28.59 -7.48
C ASP A 118 -3.14 -28.31 -7.06
N TYR A 119 -2.97 -27.85 -5.83
CA TYR A 119 -1.66 -27.57 -5.24
C TYR A 119 -0.73 -28.80 -5.18
N LEU A 120 -1.28 -30.02 -5.09
CA LEU A 120 -0.50 -31.24 -5.07
C LEU A 120 0.06 -31.57 -6.45
N ALA A 121 -0.71 -31.34 -7.50
CA ALA A 121 -0.24 -31.49 -8.89
C ALA A 121 0.80 -30.42 -9.23
N LEU A 122 0.60 -29.17 -8.82
CA LEU A 122 1.59 -28.08 -8.95
C LEU A 122 2.91 -28.45 -8.25
N ARG A 123 2.86 -28.93 -7.01
CA ARG A 123 4.06 -29.32 -6.26
C ARG A 123 4.86 -30.46 -6.94
N LYS A 124 4.22 -31.32 -7.71
CA LYS A 124 4.90 -32.39 -8.46
C LYS A 124 5.62 -31.89 -9.71
N LEU A 125 5.25 -30.75 -10.25
CA LEU A 125 5.89 -30.16 -11.43
C LEU A 125 7.23 -29.49 -11.11
N PHE A 126 7.40 -29.02 -9.88
CA PHE A 126 8.61 -28.31 -9.47
C PHE A 126 9.53 -29.24 -8.66
N ASN A 127 10.81 -29.17 -8.97
CA ASN A 127 11.84 -29.82 -8.15
C ASN A 127 11.93 -29.10 -6.79
N GLN A 128 12.18 -29.84 -5.71
CA GLN A 128 12.26 -29.27 -4.34
C GLN A 128 13.28 -28.13 -4.27
N SER A 129 14.41 -28.21 -4.99
CA SER A 129 15.41 -27.16 -5.01
C SER A 129 14.91 -25.85 -5.68
N GLU A 130 14.01 -25.93 -6.64
CA GLU A 130 13.38 -24.75 -7.28
C GLU A 130 12.38 -24.09 -6.33
N ILE A 131 11.61 -24.90 -5.61
CA ILE A 131 10.68 -24.41 -4.58
C ILE A 131 11.45 -23.67 -3.48
N ASP A 132 12.54 -24.25 -2.99
CA ASP A 132 13.36 -23.65 -1.94
C ASP A 132 14.00 -22.34 -2.43
N HIS A 133 14.53 -22.32 -3.65
CA HIS A 133 15.07 -21.10 -4.25
C HIS A 133 14.02 -20.00 -4.40
N LEU A 134 12.80 -20.34 -4.83
CA LEU A 134 11.70 -19.38 -4.96
C LEU A 134 11.27 -18.84 -3.60
N ARG A 135 11.20 -19.73 -2.59
CA ARG A 135 10.92 -19.34 -1.21
C ARG A 135 11.95 -18.35 -0.69
N ASP A 136 13.24 -18.58 -0.89
CA ASP A 136 14.32 -17.68 -0.49
C ASP A 136 14.18 -16.31 -1.16
N LYS A 137 13.82 -16.27 -2.45
CA LYS A 137 13.59 -15.01 -3.16
C LYS A 137 12.39 -14.23 -2.61
N ILE A 138 11.28 -14.92 -2.32
CA ILE A 138 10.11 -14.32 -1.69
C ILE A 138 10.45 -13.81 -0.29
N MET A 139 11.16 -14.60 0.52
CA MET A 139 11.59 -14.17 1.85
C MET A 139 12.52 -12.97 1.79
N ASN A 140 13.44 -12.89 0.83
CA ASN A 140 14.29 -11.72 0.63
C ASN A 140 13.48 -10.46 0.29
N LEU A 141 12.41 -10.59 -0.50
CA LEU A 141 11.48 -9.48 -0.76
C LEU A 141 10.79 -9.03 0.54
N MET A 142 10.29 -9.98 1.36
CA MET A 142 9.66 -9.68 2.66
C MET A 142 10.64 -9.00 3.63
N TYR A 143 11.88 -9.47 3.71
CA TYR A 143 12.92 -8.82 4.53
C TYR A 143 13.29 -7.43 4.03
N THR A 144 13.30 -7.21 2.72
CA THR A 144 13.51 -5.87 2.14
C THR A 144 12.38 -4.92 2.55
N GLU A 145 11.14 -5.38 2.48
CA GLU A 145 9.97 -4.61 2.93
C GLU A 145 10.06 -4.29 4.43
N LEU A 146 10.42 -5.28 5.26
CA LEU A 146 10.62 -5.07 6.71
C LEU A 146 11.74 -4.06 6.97
N GLY A 147 12.82 -4.10 6.20
CA GLY A 147 13.92 -3.13 6.29
C GLY A 147 13.45 -1.71 6.00
N ILE A 148 12.70 -1.51 4.92
CA ILE A 148 12.14 -0.21 4.53
C ILE A 148 11.17 0.31 5.61
N THR A 149 10.26 -0.52 6.09
CA THR A 149 9.29 -0.12 7.14
C THR A 149 9.99 0.19 8.46
N THR A 150 11.05 -0.55 8.81
CA THR A 150 11.88 -0.28 10.00
C THR A 150 12.56 1.08 9.91
N ILE A 151 13.22 1.38 8.78
CA ILE A 151 13.87 2.68 8.54
C ILE A 151 12.85 3.81 8.61
N THR A 152 11.69 3.64 7.98
CA THR A 152 10.60 4.62 8.00
C THR A 152 10.11 4.85 9.42
N MET A 153 9.90 3.79 10.20
CA MET A 153 9.46 3.88 11.59
C MET A 153 10.48 4.64 12.45
N LEU A 154 11.77 4.33 12.34
CA LEU A 154 12.83 5.02 13.07
C LEU A 154 12.90 6.49 12.68
N PHE A 155 12.79 6.81 11.38
CA PHE A 155 12.78 8.18 10.90
C PHE A 155 11.60 8.98 11.48
N VAL A 156 10.40 8.41 11.51
CA VAL A 156 9.21 9.06 12.08
C VAL A 156 9.35 9.25 13.59
N ILE A 157 9.87 8.26 14.32
CA ILE A 157 10.10 8.37 15.78
C ILE A 157 11.04 9.55 16.10
N ILE A 158 12.13 9.67 15.34
CA ILE A 158 13.20 10.63 15.61
C ILE A 158 12.83 12.04 15.12
N HIS A 159 12.27 12.15 13.90
CA HIS A 159 12.19 13.43 13.18
C HIS A 159 10.80 14.00 13.02
N PHE A 160 9.72 13.26 13.34
CA PHE A 160 8.36 13.72 13.07
C PHE A 160 7.77 14.48 14.29
N PRO A 161 7.79 15.83 14.32
CA PRO A 161 7.15 16.61 15.36
C PRO A 161 5.65 16.78 15.12
N GLU A 162 4.90 16.98 16.17
CA GLU A 162 3.42 17.09 16.10
C GLU A 162 2.95 18.37 15.41
N LYS A 163 3.64 19.48 15.69
CA LYS A 163 3.29 20.83 15.20
C LYS A 163 4.55 21.65 14.96
N PRO A 164 4.51 22.61 14.03
CA PRO A 164 5.56 23.60 13.92
C PRO A 164 5.64 24.48 15.16
N LYS A 165 6.82 24.99 15.50
CA LYS A 165 7.05 25.88 16.66
C LYS A 165 6.21 27.16 16.57
N LEU A 166 6.03 27.68 15.35
CA LEU A 166 5.16 28.81 15.05
C LEU A 166 4.14 28.38 14.00
N PRO A 167 2.83 28.61 14.23
CA PRO A 167 1.82 28.25 13.25
C PRO A 167 2.00 29.10 11.98
N PRO A 168 1.97 28.49 10.78
CA PRO A 168 2.23 29.19 9.51
C PRO A 168 1.09 30.13 9.09
N SER A 169 -0.08 30.05 9.74
CA SER A 169 -1.24 30.91 9.49
C SER A 169 -2.19 30.92 10.67
N VAL A 170 -3.06 31.94 10.75
CA VAL A 170 -4.15 32.02 11.76
C VAL A 170 -5.06 30.80 11.67
N THR A 171 -5.38 30.33 10.48
CA THR A 171 -6.20 29.13 10.27
C THR A 171 -5.55 27.82 10.72
N ALA A 172 -4.22 27.78 10.76
CA ALA A 172 -3.49 26.63 11.32
C ALA A 172 -3.47 26.65 12.86
N ALA A 173 -3.60 27.85 13.47
CA ALA A 173 -3.69 28.04 14.91
C ALA A 173 -5.11 27.83 15.46
N MET A 174 -6.14 27.99 14.63
CA MET A 174 -7.54 27.81 15.05
C MET A 174 -7.82 26.34 15.41
N GLY A 175 -8.44 26.14 16.57
CA GLY A 175 -8.99 24.84 16.96
C GLY A 175 -10.05 24.38 15.94
N ARG A 176 -9.99 23.12 15.55
CA ARG A 176 -10.97 22.53 14.62
C ARG A 176 -12.24 22.14 15.37
N LEU A 177 -13.37 22.16 14.67
CA LEU A 177 -14.67 21.68 15.18
C LEU A 177 -14.52 20.29 15.80
N GLU A 178 -15.28 20.01 16.86
CA GLU A 178 -15.29 18.67 17.46
C GLU A 178 -15.59 17.62 16.41
N PHE A 179 -14.73 16.61 16.32
CA PHE A 179 -14.81 15.55 15.33
C PHE A 179 -16.18 14.89 15.28
N LYS A 180 -16.80 14.64 16.44
CA LYS A 180 -18.13 13.99 16.54
C LYS A 180 -19.23 14.77 15.79
N ILE A 181 -19.22 16.10 15.93
CA ILE A 181 -20.20 16.98 15.29
C ILE A 181 -19.94 17.01 13.78
N GLY A 182 -18.69 17.19 13.36
CA GLY A 182 -18.30 17.16 11.94
C GLY A 182 -18.63 15.84 11.26
N ALA A 183 -18.30 14.72 11.88
CA ALA A 183 -18.58 13.37 11.33
C ALA A 183 -20.10 13.12 11.21
N LYS A 184 -20.88 13.49 12.24
CA LYS A 184 -22.34 13.36 12.18
C LYS A 184 -22.97 14.18 11.06
N ASN A 185 -22.47 15.38 10.80
CA ASN A 185 -22.94 16.24 9.73
C ASN A 185 -22.57 15.67 8.35
N LEU A 186 -21.34 15.14 8.19
CA LEU A 186 -20.91 14.48 6.97
C LEU A 186 -21.75 13.24 6.65
N LEU A 187 -22.00 12.38 7.63
CA LEU A 187 -22.79 11.17 7.44
C LEU A 187 -24.24 11.46 7.03
N LYS A 188 -24.77 12.64 7.35
CA LYS A 188 -26.11 13.10 6.93
C LYS A 188 -26.12 13.75 5.55
N ASN A 189 -24.97 14.08 4.99
CA ASN A 189 -24.87 14.78 3.72
C ASN A 189 -24.86 13.78 2.55
N GLY A 190 -25.93 13.78 1.74
CA GLY A 190 -26.05 12.89 0.57
C GLY A 190 -24.97 13.14 -0.49
N GLN A 191 -24.53 14.40 -0.69
CA GLN A 191 -23.45 14.72 -1.63
C GLN A 191 -22.11 14.13 -1.17
N PHE A 192 -21.87 14.09 0.14
CA PHE A 192 -20.71 13.42 0.70
C PHE A 192 -20.70 11.93 0.34
N TRP A 193 -21.83 11.24 0.49
CA TRP A 193 -21.93 9.83 0.13
C TRP A 193 -21.75 9.57 -1.36
N LEU A 194 -22.23 10.47 -2.21
CA LEU A 194 -21.98 10.40 -3.65
C LEU A 194 -20.49 10.48 -3.97
N LEU A 195 -19.77 11.43 -3.36
CA LEU A 195 -18.33 11.57 -3.53
C LEU A 195 -17.57 10.33 -3.01
N VAL A 196 -17.96 9.80 -1.83
CA VAL A 196 -17.38 8.59 -1.26
C VAL A 196 -17.56 7.40 -2.21
N PHE A 197 -18.76 7.26 -2.80
CA PHE A 197 -19.05 6.18 -3.73
C PHE A 197 -18.21 6.31 -5.02
N ILE A 198 -18.20 7.49 -5.65
CA ILE A 198 -17.44 7.73 -6.89
C ILE A 198 -15.95 7.48 -6.66
N TYR A 199 -15.38 8.05 -5.59
CA TYR A 199 -13.97 7.89 -5.25
C TYR A 199 -13.62 6.44 -4.87
N GLY A 200 -14.47 5.81 -4.05
CA GLY A 200 -14.26 4.45 -3.59
C GLY A 200 -14.35 3.44 -4.74
N MET A 201 -15.31 3.57 -5.64
CA MET A 201 -15.42 2.71 -6.83
C MET A 201 -14.21 2.88 -7.76
N GLY A 202 -13.87 4.11 -8.10
CA GLY A 202 -12.73 4.39 -8.98
C GLY A 202 -11.41 3.83 -8.40
N THR A 203 -11.12 4.13 -7.14
CA THR A 203 -9.90 3.67 -6.47
C THR A 203 -9.90 2.15 -6.27
N GLY A 204 -11.06 1.56 -5.92
CA GLY A 204 -11.19 0.13 -5.70
C GLY A 204 -11.00 -0.68 -6.97
N VAL A 205 -11.61 -0.27 -8.09
CA VAL A 205 -11.43 -0.92 -9.40
C VAL A 205 -9.98 -0.81 -9.86
N TYR A 206 -9.38 0.38 -9.74
CA TYR A 206 -7.98 0.58 -10.11
C TYR A 206 -7.04 -0.28 -9.24
N GLY A 207 -7.23 -0.29 -7.91
CA GLY A 207 -6.42 -1.10 -7.00
C GLY A 207 -6.56 -2.61 -7.26
N GLY A 208 -7.78 -3.07 -7.50
CA GLY A 208 -8.05 -4.46 -7.88
C GLY A 208 -7.36 -4.85 -9.19
N TRP A 209 -7.47 -4.00 -10.22
CA TRP A 209 -6.78 -4.21 -11.49
C TRP A 209 -5.25 -4.27 -11.31
N CYS A 210 -4.67 -3.34 -10.58
CA CYS A 210 -3.23 -3.31 -10.29
C CYS A 210 -2.75 -4.59 -9.58
N SER A 211 -3.55 -5.13 -8.67
CA SER A 211 -3.19 -6.33 -7.90
C SER A 211 -3.12 -7.61 -8.74
N ILE A 212 -3.86 -7.66 -9.86
CA ILE A 212 -3.92 -8.84 -10.76
C ILE A 212 -3.37 -8.52 -12.16
N LEU A 213 -2.64 -7.41 -12.32
CA LEU A 213 -2.15 -6.96 -13.63
C LEU A 213 -1.30 -8.02 -14.32
N ASP A 214 -0.35 -8.61 -13.59
CA ASP A 214 0.52 -9.67 -14.09
C ASP A 214 -0.28 -10.88 -14.55
N LEU A 215 -1.21 -11.36 -13.73
CA LEU A 215 -2.07 -12.49 -14.06
C LEU A 215 -2.93 -12.24 -15.30
N ASN A 216 -3.47 -11.04 -15.45
CA ASN A 216 -4.26 -10.66 -16.62
C ASN A 216 -3.41 -10.60 -17.89
N LEU A 217 -2.19 -10.07 -17.80
CA LEU A 217 -1.30 -9.91 -18.94
C LEU A 217 -0.64 -11.25 -19.34
N SER A 218 -0.48 -12.18 -18.42
CA SER A 218 0.09 -13.50 -18.70
C SER A 218 -0.75 -14.28 -19.72
N GLN A 219 -2.06 -14.05 -19.79
CA GLN A 219 -2.95 -14.64 -20.80
C GLN A 219 -2.61 -14.19 -22.24
N PHE A 220 -1.98 -13.02 -22.38
CA PHE A 220 -1.51 -12.49 -23.67
C PHE A 220 -0.04 -12.81 -23.92
N HIS A 221 0.55 -13.75 -23.19
CA HIS A 221 1.96 -14.14 -23.27
C HIS A 221 2.95 -13.01 -22.95
N ILE A 222 2.51 -12.02 -22.16
CA ILE A 222 3.37 -10.95 -21.64
C ILE A 222 4.03 -11.46 -20.36
N ASP A 223 5.34 -11.38 -20.31
CA ASP A 223 6.14 -11.78 -19.15
C ASP A 223 5.97 -10.82 -17.96
N GLN A 224 6.22 -11.32 -16.76
CA GLN A 224 6.06 -10.60 -15.51
C GLN A 224 6.86 -9.29 -15.46
N LYS A 225 8.08 -9.27 -16.03
CA LYS A 225 8.91 -8.05 -16.08
C LYS A 225 8.29 -6.98 -16.95
N THR A 226 7.79 -7.36 -18.13
CA THR A 226 7.10 -6.44 -19.05
C THR A 226 5.80 -5.92 -18.42
N ALA A 227 5.03 -6.79 -17.75
CA ALA A 227 3.84 -6.40 -17.00
C ALA A 227 4.19 -5.37 -15.88
N GLY A 228 5.29 -5.58 -15.17
CA GLY A 228 5.81 -4.64 -14.18
C GLY A 228 6.15 -3.27 -14.78
N TRP A 229 6.85 -3.23 -15.92
CA TRP A 229 7.15 -1.97 -16.63
C TRP A 229 5.90 -1.26 -17.15
N LEU A 230 4.90 -1.99 -17.61
CA LEU A 230 3.61 -1.43 -18.02
C LEU A 230 2.87 -0.81 -16.81
N GLY A 231 2.84 -1.51 -15.68
CA GLY A 231 2.27 -0.98 -14.43
C GLY A 231 2.99 0.29 -13.95
N PHE A 232 4.32 0.28 -13.94
CA PHE A 232 5.14 1.46 -13.65
C PHE A 232 4.81 2.63 -14.58
N GLY A 233 4.83 2.40 -15.88
CA GLY A 233 4.53 3.42 -16.88
C GLY A 233 3.12 4.02 -16.73
N ALA A 234 2.12 3.19 -16.43
CA ALA A 234 0.76 3.64 -16.18
C ALA A 234 0.66 4.58 -14.96
N VAL A 235 1.33 4.24 -13.86
CA VAL A 235 1.35 5.10 -12.65
C VAL A 235 2.06 6.41 -12.92
N VAL A 236 3.20 6.38 -13.62
CA VAL A 236 3.95 7.60 -13.99
C VAL A 236 3.11 8.50 -14.92
N ALA A 237 2.50 7.93 -15.95
CA ALA A 237 1.64 8.68 -16.88
C ALA A 237 0.44 9.31 -16.14
N GLY A 238 -0.20 8.56 -15.24
CA GLY A 238 -1.29 9.07 -14.40
C GLY A 238 -0.84 10.23 -13.50
N SER A 239 0.35 10.11 -12.89
CA SER A 239 0.93 11.15 -12.04
C SER A 239 1.24 12.44 -12.83
N VAL A 240 1.85 12.31 -14.01
CA VAL A 240 2.14 13.46 -14.90
C VAL A 240 0.85 14.13 -15.38
N SER A 241 -0.15 13.33 -15.77
CA SER A 241 -1.46 13.85 -16.19
C SER A 241 -2.16 14.58 -15.03
N GLY A 242 -2.12 14.04 -13.81
CA GLY A 242 -2.68 14.68 -12.63
C GLY A 242 -2.06 16.03 -12.31
N ILE A 243 -0.74 16.16 -12.43
CA ILE A 243 -0.05 17.45 -12.27
C ILE A 243 -0.47 18.43 -13.35
N SER A 244 -0.46 18.00 -14.63
CA SER A 244 -0.77 18.88 -15.76
C SER A 244 -2.20 19.42 -15.72
N LEU A 245 -3.15 18.65 -15.20
CA LEU A 245 -4.55 19.04 -15.06
C LEU A 245 -4.81 19.90 -13.80
N SER A 246 -3.87 19.92 -12.85
CA SER A 246 -3.99 20.70 -11.60
C SER A 246 -3.40 22.11 -11.70
N MET A 247 -2.69 22.42 -12.78
CA MET A 247 -2.14 23.74 -13.10
C MET A 247 -3.15 24.57 -13.91
#